data_0616099a25f7fecde6b9b6ee9b34e517
#
_entry.id   0616099a25f7fecde6b9b6ee9b34e517
#
_cell.length_a   1.000
_cell.length_b   1.000
_cell.length_c   1.000
_cell.angle_alpha   90.00
_cell.angle_beta   90.00
_cell.angle_gamma   90.00
#
_symmetry.space_group_name_H-M   'P 1'
#
loop_
_entity.id
_entity.type
_entity.pdbx_description
1 polymer ?
#
loop_
_entity_poly.entity_id
_entity_poly.type
_entity_poly.pdbx_seq_one_letter_code
_entity_poly.pdbx_strand_id
1 'polypeptide(L)'
;MTEAAKAFERSINDAQGLLERFDEENSNSSDRSAEALKRAGMVLALGAWETYVKDRIKEEFEVYLRAVEGSLVGRFVQKRLKQDLKRFYNPNSDRTKLLFNDYFEVDVTQGWTWNNYDIPQAKKALNALIAKRGDAAHQANTSSNPSCTPHLVKRDELEKAIRFLKGLVEATDKVKMVK
;
A
#
# COMPACT_ATOMS: atom_id res chain seq x y z
N MET A 1 -4.44 15.31 8.75
CA MET A 1 -4.35 13.84 8.59
C MET A 1 -5.76 13.31 8.39
N THR A 2 -6.01 12.67 7.25
CA THR A 2 -7.31 12.11 6.86
C THR A 2 -7.67 10.86 7.69
N GLU A 3 -8.92 10.43 7.66
CA GLU A 3 -9.33 9.17 8.31
C GLU A 3 -8.67 7.96 7.63
N ALA A 4 -8.48 8.02 6.31
CA ALA A 4 -7.73 7.03 5.56
C ALA A 4 -6.28 6.88 6.07
N ALA A 5 -5.59 8.00 6.35
CA ALA A 5 -4.24 7.97 6.90
C ALA A 5 -4.21 7.42 8.34
N LYS A 6 -5.19 7.73 9.18
CA LYS A 6 -5.32 7.13 10.51
C LYS A 6 -5.57 5.62 10.46
N ALA A 7 -6.38 5.16 9.50
CA ALA A 7 -6.61 3.74 9.28
C ALA A 7 -5.33 3.02 8.80
N PHE A 8 -4.57 3.68 7.92
CA PHE A 8 -3.26 3.19 7.48
C PHE A 8 -2.30 2.99 8.65
N GLU A 9 -2.19 3.97 9.57
CA GLU A 9 -1.29 3.87 10.73
C GLU A 9 -1.62 2.64 11.60
N ARG A 10 -2.89 2.30 11.76
CA ARG A 10 -3.28 1.07 12.47
C ARG A 10 -2.83 -0.18 11.72
N SER A 11 -3.08 -0.22 10.41
CA SER A 11 -2.76 -1.39 9.58
C SER A 11 -1.26 -1.60 9.38
N ILE A 12 -0.47 -0.52 9.28
CA ILE A 12 0.98 -0.64 9.12
C ILE A 12 1.67 -1.09 10.41
N ASN A 13 1.05 -0.82 11.57
CA ASN A 13 1.55 -1.31 12.86
C ASN A 13 1.42 -2.83 12.99
N ASP A 14 0.46 -3.48 12.31
CA ASP A 14 0.40 -4.95 12.25
C ASP A 14 1.64 -5.52 11.53
N ALA A 15 2.05 -4.89 10.43
CA ALA A 15 3.29 -5.28 9.74
C ALA A 15 4.54 -5.03 10.59
N GLN A 16 4.55 -3.94 11.36
CA GLN A 16 5.62 -3.61 12.29
C GLN A 16 5.69 -4.66 13.43
N GLY A 17 4.55 -5.05 14.00
CA GLY A 17 4.47 -6.09 15.03
C GLY A 17 4.99 -7.45 14.57
N LEU A 18 4.78 -7.81 13.28
CA LEU A 18 5.37 -9.04 12.72
C LEU A 18 6.89 -8.94 12.58
N LEU A 19 7.43 -7.77 12.26
CA LEU A 19 8.87 -7.54 12.22
C LEU A 19 9.49 -7.65 13.60
N GLU A 20 8.88 -7.05 14.61
CA GLU A 20 9.31 -7.12 16.02
C GLU A 20 9.30 -8.57 16.51
N ARG A 21 8.24 -9.31 16.20
CA ARG A 21 8.17 -10.72 16.56
C ARG A 21 9.22 -11.58 15.84
N PHE A 22 9.53 -11.26 14.59
CA PHE A 22 10.65 -11.89 13.88
C PHE A 22 11.99 -11.62 14.59
N ASP A 23 12.22 -10.39 15.02
CA ASP A 23 13.47 -10.02 15.72
C ASP A 23 13.58 -10.75 17.07
N GLU A 24 12.48 -10.92 17.82
CA GLU A 24 12.42 -11.67 19.06
C GLU A 24 12.69 -13.17 18.86
N GLU A 25 12.05 -13.80 17.88
CA GLU A 25 12.21 -15.22 17.60
C GLU A 25 13.60 -15.54 17.02
N ASN A 26 14.15 -14.66 16.19
CA ASN A 26 15.46 -14.87 15.55
C ASN A 26 16.63 -14.68 16.52
N SER A 27 16.43 -13.98 17.63
CA SER A 27 17.42 -13.90 18.71
C SER A 27 17.56 -15.21 19.49
N ASN A 28 16.55 -16.10 19.40
CA ASN A 28 16.46 -17.35 20.16
C ASN A 28 16.61 -18.64 19.35
N SER A 29 16.34 -18.64 18.03
CA SER A 29 16.51 -19.80 17.14
C SER A 29 16.40 -19.41 15.66
N SER A 30 17.17 -20.10 14.78
CA SER A 30 17.03 -19.97 13.32
C SER A 30 15.87 -20.82 12.79
N ASP A 31 14.64 -20.58 13.25
CA ASP A 31 13.49 -21.37 12.86
C ASP A 31 12.84 -20.88 11.55
N ARG A 32 12.40 -21.85 10.74
CA ARG A 32 11.69 -21.63 9.46
C ARG A 32 10.37 -20.85 9.62
N SER A 33 9.73 -20.93 10.78
CA SER A 33 8.51 -20.19 11.10
C SER A 33 8.75 -18.68 11.14
N ALA A 34 9.89 -18.23 11.68
CA ALA A 34 10.28 -16.83 11.74
C ALA A 34 10.39 -16.19 10.33
N GLU A 35 10.79 -16.95 9.33
CA GLU A 35 10.89 -16.46 7.96
C GLU A 35 9.51 -16.14 7.32
N ALA A 36 8.45 -16.85 7.72
CA ALA A 36 7.11 -16.57 7.28
C ALA A 36 6.61 -15.21 7.78
N LEU A 37 7.06 -14.75 8.94
CA LEU A 37 6.68 -13.45 9.53
C LEU A 37 7.11 -12.29 8.63
N LYS A 38 8.31 -12.33 8.06
CA LYS A 38 8.80 -11.26 7.15
C LYS A 38 7.96 -11.18 5.88
N ARG A 39 7.59 -12.32 5.29
CA ARG A 39 6.72 -12.35 4.11
C ARG A 39 5.32 -11.86 4.44
N ALA A 40 4.75 -12.30 5.54
CA ALA A 40 3.45 -11.83 6.00
C ALA A 40 3.47 -10.32 6.28
N GLY A 41 4.53 -9.81 6.95
CA GLY A 41 4.72 -8.40 7.21
C GLY A 41 4.77 -7.57 5.92
N MET A 42 5.49 -8.03 4.88
CA MET A 42 5.53 -7.35 3.58
C MET A 42 4.15 -7.32 2.91
N VAL A 43 3.42 -8.42 2.93
CA VAL A 43 2.05 -8.50 2.36
C VAL A 43 1.10 -7.58 3.10
N LEU A 44 1.15 -7.53 4.44
CA LEU A 44 0.33 -6.62 5.25
C LEU A 44 0.69 -5.17 5.00
N ALA A 45 1.97 -4.82 4.93
CA ALA A 45 2.41 -3.44 4.67
C ALA A 45 1.90 -2.93 3.32
N LEU A 46 2.00 -3.74 2.26
CA LEU A 46 1.49 -3.39 0.93
C LEU A 46 -0.04 -3.44 0.84
N GLY A 47 -0.69 -4.30 1.63
CA GLY A 47 -2.13 -4.31 1.82
C GLY A 47 -2.63 -3.02 2.49
N ALA A 48 -1.90 -2.53 3.50
CA ALA A 48 -2.19 -1.26 4.15
C ALA A 48 -2.12 -0.08 3.17
N TRP A 49 -1.10 -0.03 2.31
CA TRP A 49 -1.00 0.96 1.24
C TRP A 49 -2.18 0.88 0.26
N GLU A 50 -2.53 -0.33 -0.22
CA GLU A 50 -3.67 -0.53 -1.12
C GLU A 50 -4.98 -0.04 -0.49
N THR A 51 -5.21 -0.37 0.77
CA THR A 51 -6.39 0.06 1.52
C THR A 51 -6.41 1.58 1.70
N TYR A 52 -5.27 2.18 2.07
CA TYR A 52 -5.15 3.63 2.18
C TYR A 52 -5.56 4.36 0.89
N VAL A 53 -5.03 3.93 -0.26
CA VAL A 53 -5.38 4.57 -1.55
C VAL A 53 -6.87 4.50 -1.81
N LYS A 54 -7.50 3.33 -1.58
CA LYS A 54 -8.94 3.13 -1.76
C LYS A 54 -9.76 4.01 -0.81
N ASP A 55 -9.38 4.07 0.44
CA ASP A 55 -10.12 4.82 1.46
C ASP A 55 -9.92 6.32 1.30
N ARG A 56 -8.73 6.77 0.88
CA ARG A 56 -8.46 8.17 0.56
C ARG A 56 -9.33 8.68 -0.60
N ILE A 57 -9.48 7.85 -1.65
CA ILE A 57 -10.39 8.16 -2.76
C ILE A 57 -11.84 8.24 -2.28
N LYS A 58 -12.31 7.29 -1.47
CA LYS A 58 -13.69 7.29 -0.96
C LYS A 58 -13.96 8.52 -0.10
N GLU A 59 -13.08 8.79 0.87
CA GLU A 59 -13.20 9.90 1.80
C GLU A 59 -13.34 11.23 1.08
N GLU A 60 -12.48 11.49 0.09
CA GLU A 60 -12.53 12.72 -0.69
C GLU A 60 -13.76 12.76 -1.59
N PHE A 61 -14.11 11.64 -2.22
CA PHE A 61 -15.21 11.59 -3.18
C PHE A 61 -16.59 11.68 -2.52
N GLU A 62 -16.73 11.29 -1.26
CA GLU A 62 -17.96 11.46 -0.50
C GLU A 62 -18.41 12.92 -0.41
N VAL A 63 -17.47 13.86 -0.39
CA VAL A 63 -17.78 15.30 -0.39
C VAL A 63 -18.54 15.69 -1.66
N TYR A 64 -18.11 15.18 -2.82
CA TYR A 64 -18.76 15.45 -4.10
C TYR A 64 -20.09 14.69 -4.28
N LEU A 65 -20.15 13.46 -3.76
CA LEU A 65 -21.37 12.65 -3.84
C LEU A 65 -22.54 13.27 -3.11
N ARG A 66 -22.32 14.01 -2.03
CA ARG A 66 -23.38 14.70 -1.29
C ARG A 66 -24.19 15.67 -2.18
N ALA A 67 -23.53 16.35 -3.11
CA ALA A 67 -24.16 17.30 -4.02
C ALA A 67 -25.13 16.64 -5.03
N VAL A 68 -24.98 15.34 -5.30
CA VAL A 68 -25.78 14.56 -6.25
C VAL A 68 -26.49 13.38 -5.59
N GLU A 69 -26.57 13.37 -4.26
CA GLU A 69 -27.18 12.29 -3.50
C GLU A 69 -28.65 12.10 -3.90
N GLY A 70 -29.08 10.84 -3.99
CA GLY A 70 -30.45 10.49 -4.42
C GLY A 70 -30.72 10.60 -5.93
N SER A 71 -29.88 11.32 -6.69
CA SER A 71 -30.02 11.44 -8.14
C SER A 71 -29.61 10.18 -8.90
N LEU A 72 -30.05 10.04 -10.16
CA LEU A 72 -29.60 8.97 -11.05
C LEU A 72 -28.09 9.05 -11.30
N VAL A 73 -27.58 10.26 -11.49
CA VAL A 73 -26.14 10.51 -11.69
C VAL A 73 -25.33 10.08 -10.47
N GLY A 74 -25.77 10.47 -9.26
CA GLY A 74 -25.10 10.07 -8.02
C GLY A 74 -25.04 8.56 -7.85
N ARG A 75 -26.14 7.84 -8.11
CA ARG A 75 -26.15 6.37 -8.06
C ARG A 75 -25.22 5.73 -9.11
N PHE A 76 -25.19 6.28 -10.33
CA PHE A 76 -24.32 5.79 -11.39
C PHE A 76 -22.85 5.96 -11.01
N VAL A 77 -22.47 7.15 -10.58
CA VAL A 77 -21.08 7.48 -10.21
C VAL A 77 -20.62 6.65 -9.00
N GLN A 78 -21.46 6.51 -7.97
CA GLN A 78 -21.16 5.68 -6.80
C GLN A 78 -20.97 4.20 -7.18
N LYS A 79 -21.82 3.67 -8.08
CA LYS A 79 -21.66 2.31 -8.60
C LYS A 79 -20.35 2.16 -9.36
N ARG A 80 -19.98 3.14 -10.19
CA ARG A 80 -18.73 3.16 -10.95
C ARG A 80 -17.53 3.16 -10.02
N LEU A 81 -17.47 4.07 -9.06
CA LEU A 81 -16.41 4.14 -8.05
C LEU A 81 -16.23 2.79 -7.33
N LYS A 82 -17.34 2.19 -6.87
CA LYS A 82 -17.29 0.88 -6.20
C LYS A 82 -16.69 -0.20 -7.08
N GLN A 83 -17.00 -0.20 -8.39
CA GLN A 83 -16.43 -1.17 -9.35
C GLN A 83 -14.93 -0.95 -9.58
N ASP A 84 -14.51 0.31 -9.75
CA ASP A 84 -13.11 0.64 -10.00
C ASP A 84 -12.24 0.33 -8.77
N LEU A 85 -12.71 0.66 -7.57
CA LEU A 85 -12.01 0.31 -6.33
C LEU A 85 -11.95 -1.21 -6.10
N LYS A 86 -12.98 -1.97 -6.50
CA LYS A 86 -12.97 -3.44 -6.43
C LYS A 86 -11.90 -4.05 -7.33
N ARG A 87 -11.63 -3.43 -8.48
CA ARG A 87 -10.61 -3.88 -9.46
C ARG A 87 -9.23 -3.29 -9.19
N PHE A 88 -9.13 -2.37 -8.25
CA PHE A 88 -7.88 -1.71 -7.90
C PHE A 88 -7.11 -2.56 -6.89
N TYR A 89 -6.11 -3.26 -7.37
CA TYR A 89 -5.16 -4.06 -6.59
C TYR A 89 -3.75 -3.83 -7.11
N ASN A 90 -2.75 -4.07 -6.26
CA ASN A 90 -1.34 -3.81 -6.54
C ASN A 90 -1.10 -2.36 -7.03
N PRO A 91 -1.39 -1.35 -6.21
CA PRO A 91 -1.30 0.06 -6.57
C PRO A 91 0.15 0.53 -6.72
N ASN A 92 0.71 0.33 -7.90
CA ASN A 92 1.98 0.93 -8.30
C ASN A 92 1.80 2.44 -8.58
N SER A 93 2.88 3.14 -8.90
CA SER A 93 2.85 4.59 -9.13
C SER A 93 1.87 5.01 -10.23
N ASP A 94 1.85 4.29 -11.34
CA ASP A 94 1.03 4.65 -12.50
C ASP A 94 -0.45 4.39 -12.24
N ARG A 95 -0.79 3.27 -11.62
CA ARG A 95 -2.17 2.95 -11.23
C ARG A 95 -2.72 3.92 -10.20
N THR A 96 -1.87 4.29 -9.22
CA THR A 96 -2.24 5.29 -8.22
C THR A 96 -2.48 6.65 -8.88
N LYS A 97 -1.54 7.12 -9.72
CA LYS A 97 -1.71 8.35 -10.49
C LYS A 97 -3.00 8.33 -11.30
N LEU A 98 -3.24 7.26 -12.08
CA LEU A 98 -4.43 7.15 -12.94
C LEU A 98 -5.71 7.24 -12.12
N LEU A 99 -5.82 6.51 -11.00
CA LEU A 99 -7.01 6.52 -10.17
C LEU A 99 -7.32 7.91 -9.59
N PHE A 100 -6.32 8.63 -9.07
CA PHE A 100 -6.52 9.99 -8.57
C PHE A 100 -6.84 10.98 -9.70
N ASN A 101 -6.23 10.83 -10.87
CA ASN A 101 -6.49 11.67 -12.02
C ASN A 101 -7.92 11.48 -12.56
N ASP A 102 -8.41 10.25 -12.61
CA ASP A 102 -9.75 9.92 -13.12
C ASP A 102 -10.88 10.51 -12.26
N TYR A 103 -10.65 10.65 -10.95
CA TYR A 103 -11.69 11.12 -10.01
C TYR A 103 -11.52 12.58 -9.60
N PHE A 104 -10.30 13.13 -9.62
CA PHE A 104 -10.00 14.47 -9.09
C PHE A 104 -9.19 15.35 -10.05
N GLU A 105 -8.82 14.84 -11.23
CA GLU A 105 -7.90 15.54 -12.16
C GLU A 105 -6.55 15.92 -11.53
N VAL A 106 -6.11 15.15 -10.54
CA VAL A 106 -4.89 15.39 -9.77
C VAL A 106 -3.87 14.27 -9.98
N ASP A 107 -2.66 14.63 -10.38
CA ASP A 107 -1.51 13.73 -10.31
C ASP A 107 -0.92 13.73 -8.89
N VAL A 108 -1.43 12.86 -8.04
CA VAL A 108 -1.01 12.77 -6.63
C VAL A 108 0.47 12.47 -6.48
N THR A 109 1.10 11.86 -7.48
CA THR A 109 2.52 11.50 -7.44
C THR A 109 3.45 12.70 -7.49
N GLN A 110 2.95 13.88 -7.90
CA GLN A 110 3.73 15.12 -7.88
C GLN A 110 4.04 15.61 -6.46
N GLY A 111 3.28 15.16 -5.46
CA GLY A 111 3.55 15.43 -4.04
C GLY A 111 4.52 14.45 -3.38
N TRP A 112 5.02 13.44 -4.10
CA TRP A 112 5.86 12.39 -3.53
C TRP A 112 7.33 12.83 -3.36
N THR A 113 7.53 13.76 -2.45
CA THR A 113 8.86 14.26 -2.08
C THR A 113 8.95 14.37 -0.56
N TRP A 114 9.90 13.66 0.04
CA TRP A 114 10.21 13.77 1.47
C TRP A 114 11.63 13.27 1.76
N ASN A 115 12.28 13.85 2.77
CA ASN A 115 13.62 13.47 3.24
C ASN A 115 14.58 13.04 2.12
N ASN A 116 14.72 11.72 1.94
CA ASN A 116 15.66 11.08 1.02
C ASN A 116 14.99 10.60 -0.29
N TYR A 117 13.74 11.01 -0.57
CA TYR A 117 13.02 10.62 -1.76
C TYR A 117 12.58 11.83 -2.57
N ASP A 118 12.95 11.85 -3.85
CA ASP A 118 12.32 12.66 -4.89
C ASP A 118 11.22 11.84 -5.62
N ILE A 119 10.48 12.49 -6.52
CA ILE A 119 9.37 11.86 -7.24
C ILE A 119 9.82 10.61 -8.02
N PRO A 120 10.89 10.63 -8.83
CA PRO A 120 11.38 9.45 -9.54
C PRO A 120 11.78 8.31 -8.61
N GLN A 121 12.47 8.61 -7.51
CA GLN A 121 12.92 7.63 -6.53
C GLN A 121 11.73 6.98 -5.80
N ALA A 122 10.74 7.78 -5.39
CA ALA A 122 9.53 7.30 -4.73
C ALA A 122 8.73 6.36 -5.65
N LYS A 123 8.53 6.73 -6.92
CA LYS A 123 7.88 5.88 -7.94
C LYS A 123 8.62 4.57 -8.13
N LYS A 124 9.94 4.63 -8.31
CA LYS A 124 10.78 3.44 -8.49
C LYS A 124 10.72 2.51 -7.28
N ALA A 125 10.80 3.07 -6.07
CA ALA A 125 10.74 2.29 -4.83
C ALA A 125 9.39 1.60 -4.65
N LEU A 126 8.27 2.32 -4.86
CA LEU A 126 6.93 1.73 -4.79
C LEU A 126 6.75 0.60 -5.81
N ASN A 127 7.15 0.84 -7.06
CA ASN A 127 7.01 -0.15 -8.13
C ASN A 127 7.81 -1.42 -7.85
N ALA A 128 9.03 -1.28 -7.28
CA ALA A 128 9.85 -2.41 -6.87
C ALA A 128 9.20 -3.22 -5.72
N LEU A 129 8.59 -2.54 -4.74
CA LEU A 129 7.88 -3.20 -3.64
C LEU A 129 6.64 -3.96 -4.13
N ILE A 130 5.86 -3.38 -5.04
CA ILE A 130 4.68 -4.04 -5.62
C ILE A 130 5.08 -5.28 -6.44
N ALA A 131 6.18 -5.22 -7.21
CA ALA A 131 6.70 -6.39 -7.93
C ALA A 131 7.09 -7.51 -6.97
N LYS A 132 7.81 -7.21 -5.88
CA LYS A 132 8.18 -8.19 -4.84
C LYS A 132 6.99 -8.87 -4.17
N ARG A 133 5.87 -8.15 -3.97
CA ARG A 133 4.64 -8.75 -3.42
C ARG A 133 4.14 -9.90 -4.31
N GLY A 134 4.17 -9.71 -5.63
CA GLY A 134 3.77 -10.73 -6.60
C GLY A 134 4.60 -11.99 -6.44
N ASP A 135 5.91 -11.85 -6.40
CA ASP A 135 6.85 -12.96 -6.26
C ASP A 135 6.66 -13.69 -4.92
N ALA A 136 6.51 -12.97 -3.81
CA ALA A 136 6.31 -13.54 -2.48
C ALA A 136 5.00 -14.34 -2.35
N ALA A 137 3.92 -13.92 -3.03
CA ALA A 137 2.64 -14.60 -3.02
C ALA A 137 2.62 -15.86 -3.93
N HIS A 138 3.31 -15.83 -5.08
CA HIS A 138 3.31 -16.93 -6.04
C HIS A 138 4.26 -18.06 -5.66
N GLN A 139 5.39 -17.79 -5.04
CA GLN A 139 6.36 -18.82 -4.65
C GLN A 139 5.93 -19.67 -3.44
N ALA A 140 4.95 -19.21 -2.65
CA ALA A 140 4.35 -20.05 -1.61
C ALA A 140 3.65 -21.31 -2.16
N ASN A 141 3.31 -21.30 -3.46
CA ASN A 141 2.52 -22.38 -4.09
C ASN A 141 3.33 -23.35 -4.98
N THR A 142 4.63 -23.12 -5.23
CA THR A 142 5.38 -23.90 -6.25
C THR A 142 6.53 -24.74 -5.73
N SER A 143 6.85 -24.73 -4.44
CA SER A 143 8.01 -25.49 -3.94
C SER A 143 7.63 -26.90 -3.47
N SER A 144 7.52 -27.81 -4.43
CA SER A 144 7.67 -29.27 -4.18
C SER A 144 9.14 -29.71 -4.05
N ASN A 145 10.07 -28.80 -3.98
CA ASN A 145 11.51 -29.10 -3.87
C ASN A 145 12.10 -28.56 -2.56
N PRO A 146 12.61 -29.41 -1.64
CA PRO A 146 13.09 -29.00 -0.33
C PRO A 146 14.47 -28.33 -0.31
N SER A 147 15.10 -28.11 -1.47
CA SER A 147 16.36 -27.40 -1.55
C SER A 147 16.17 -25.89 -1.48
N CYS A 148 16.46 -25.36 -0.29
CA CYS A 148 16.76 -23.98 0.06
C CYS A 148 16.58 -22.92 -1.05
N THR A 149 15.34 -22.47 -1.28
CA THR A 149 15.13 -21.24 -2.02
C THR A 149 15.51 -20.05 -1.12
N PRO A 150 16.34 -19.12 -1.57
CA PRO A 150 16.72 -17.96 -0.75
C PRO A 150 15.47 -17.18 -0.38
N HIS A 151 15.38 -16.76 0.87
CA HIS A 151 14.26 -15.99 1.38
C HIS A 151 14.11 -14.70 0.61
N LEU A 152 12.95 -14.49 -0.03
CA LEU A 152 12.66 -13.36 -0.91
C LEU A 152 12.56 -12.02 -0.18
N VAL A 153 12.34 -12.03 1.13
CA VAL A 153 12.21 -10.82 1.94
C VAL A 153 13.26 -10.84 3.06
N LYS A 154 14.22 -9.93 2.98
CA LYS A 154 15.19 -9.72 4.08
C LYS A 154 14.54 -8.85 5.17
N ARG A 155 15.01 -9.03 6.42
CA ARG A 155 14.58 -8.23 7.57
C ARG A 155 14.64 -6.73 7.29
N ASP A 156 15.81 -6.26 6.80
CA ASP A 156 16.04 -4.84 6.50
C ASP A 156 15.19 -4.33 5.33
N GLU A 157 14.79 -5.20 4.41
CA GLU A 157 13.90 -4.84 3.32
C GLU A 157 12.48 -4.58 3.83
N LEU A 158 11.99 -5.39 4.77
CA LEU A 158 10.68 -5.17 5.38
C LEU A 158 10.68 -3.88 6.22
N GLU A 159 11.71 -3.64 7.01
CA GLU A 159 11.86 -2.41 7.79
C GLU A 159 11.87 -1.16 6.90
N LYS A 160 12.68 -1.21 5.82
CA LYS A 160 12.74 -0.12 4.83
C LYS A 160 11.41 0.09 4.12
N ALA A 161 10.68 -0.99 3.79
CA ALA A 161 9.37 -0.92 3.15
C ALA A 161 8.34 -0.24 4.07
N ILE A 162 8.28 -0.61 5.34
CA ILE A 162 7.37 0.01 6.32
C ILE A 162 7.67 1.51 6.45
N ARG A 163 8.93 1.88 6.62
CA ARG A 163 9.35 3.29 6.73
C ARG A 163 9.05 4.08 5.45
N PHE A 164 9.32 3.50 4.29
CA PHE A 164 9.01 4.11 3.00
C PHE A 164 7.51 4.35 2.84
N LEU A 165 6.67 3.35 3.15
CA LEU A 165 5.21 3.47 3.01
C LEU A 165 4.62 4.49 3.97
N LYS A 166 5.15 4.63 5.19
CA LYS A 166 4.76 5.71 6.12
C LYS A 166 5.04 7.09 5.52
N GLY A 167 6.24 7.32 4.97
CA GLY A 167 6.58 8.57 4.30
C GLY A 167 5.74 8.82 3.04
N LEU A 168 5.47 7.77 2.25
CA LEU A 168 4.65 7.86 1.04
C LEU A 168 3.20 8.26 1.36
N VAL A 169 2.60 7.67 2.39
CA VAL A 169 1.25 8.03 2.86
C VAL A 169 1.22 9.45 3.38
N GLU A 170 2.19 9.86 4.19
CA GLU A 170 2.27 11.23 4.68
C GLU A 170 2.40 12.26 3.54
N ALA A 171 3.22 11.98 2.53
CA ALA A 171 3.37 12.82 1.34
C ALA A 171 2.09 12.88 0.51
N THR A 172 1.42 11.72 0.31
CA THR A 172 0.17 11.61 -0.43
C THR A 172 -0.98 12.35 0.28
N ASP A 173 -1.06 12.24 1.60
CA ASP A 173 -2.12 12.85 2.43
C ASP A 173 -2.08 14.38 2.41
N LYS A 174 -0.89 14.96 2.19
CA LYS A 174 -0.69 16.42 2.07
C LYS A 174 -1.17 16.99 0.72
N VAL A 175 -1.36 16.13 -0.29
CA VAL A 175 -1.82 16.59 -1.61
C VAL A 175 -3.29 16.99 -1.53
N LYS A 176 -3.58 18.25 -1.91
CA LYS A 176 -4.97 18.73 -1.98
C LYS A 176 -5.64 18.19 -3.24
N MET A 177 -6.85 17.64 -3.08
CA MET A 177 -7.65 17.06 -4.17
C MET A 177 -8.58 18.08 -4.83
N VAL A 178 -8.72 19.25 -4.24
CA VAL A 178 -9.55 20.35 -4.75
C VAL A 178 -8.64 21.51 -5.15
N LYS A 179 -8.84 22.02 -6.36
CA LYS A 179 -8.32 23.34 -6.79
C LYS A 179 -9.33 24.41 -6.47
#